data_7b68d42cf760c832b62efa1a38b4c224
#
_entry.id   7b68d42cf760c832b62efa1a38b4c224
#
_cell.length_a   1.000
_cell.length_b   1.000
_cell.length_c   1.000
_cell.angle_alpha   90.00
_cell.angle_beta   90.00
_cell.angle_gamma   90.00
#
_symmetry.space_group_name_H-M   'P 1'
#
loop_
_entity.id
_entity.type
_entity.pdbx_description
1 polymer ?
#
loop_
_entity_poly.entity_id
_entity_poly.type
_entity_poly.pdbx_seq_one_letter_code
_entity_poly.pdbx_strand_id
1 'polypeptide(L)'
;NGLVRFETNAGDATNGWQFSSADNIPTNSPDAIGEGNIFSPVHDINPASSDGEEIRWEIIGEYPNRVLAVSFYNVEMYSCGDLLATHMIVMYETTNVIDIYIQNKPTCNTWQGGVAAVGIQNNAGTQGFVPPGRNSSDSPWTTEEEAWRFTPVGDSVLDFEWLNSSGEVISNESNFDAPISETQIFTARVTYTTCTGNPIIVEDDIT
;
A
#
# COMPACT_ATOMS: atom_id res chain seq x y z
N ASN A 1 3.03 14.78 -2.39
CA ASN A 1 4.27 14.49 -1.63
C ASN A 1 4.54 12.97 -1.47
N GLY A 2 4.09 12.13 -2.41
CA GLY A 2 4.39 10.69 -2.39
C GLY A 2 3.66 9.91 -1.30
N LEU A 3 2.42 10.27 -1.01
CA LEU A 3 1.61 9.58 0.00
C LEU A 3 0.19 9.30 -0.48
N VAL A 4 -0.45 8.29 0.15
CA VAL A 4 -1.88 8.01 0.05
C VAL A 4 -2.51 8.21 1.42
N ARG A 5 -3.70 8.78 1.43
CA ARG A 5 -4.48 9.10 2.60
C ARG A 5 -5.85 8.42 2.52
N PHE A 6 -6.29 7.78 3.59
CA PHE A 6 -7.59 7.10 3.62
C PHE A 6 -8.70 7.99 4.19
N GLU A 7 -8.37 8.96 5.01
CA GLU A 7 -9.36 9.91 5.49
C GLU A 7 -9.61 11.00 4.46
N THR A 8 -10.84 11.13 4.00
CA THR A 8 -11.28 12.12 3.03
C THR A 8 -12.27 13.07 3.65
N ASN A 9 -11.84 13.96 4.54
CA ASN A 9 -12.66 15.09 4.91
C ASN A 9 -12.74 16.04 3.71
N ALA A 10 -13.96 16.30 3.26
CA ALA A 10 -14.20 17.19 2.15
C ALA A 10 -13.62 18.59 2.46
N GLY A 11 -12.59 18.98 1.77
CA GLY A 11 -11.93 20.28 1.91
C GLY A 11 -10.42 20.21 2.12
N ASP A 12 -9.89 19.11 2.62
CA ASP A 12 -8.45 18.94 2.83
C ASP A 12 -7.78 18.29 1.62
N ALA A 13 -7.62 19.07 0.56
CA ALA A 13 -6.90 18.64 -0.64
C ALA A 13 -5.37 18.76 -0.49
N THR A 14 -4.90 19.39 0.59
CA THR A 14 -3.47 19.64 0.82
C THR A 14 -2.96 18.79 1.96
N ASN A 15 -1.86 18.12 1.73
CA ASN A 15 -1.04 17.54 2.79
C ASN A 15 0.11 18.48 3.10
N GLY A 16 0.58 18.45 4.34
CA GLY A 16 1.72 19.23 4.76
C GLY A 16 2.97 18.93 3.92
N TRP A 17 3.79 19.96 3.73
CA TRP A 17 5.10 19.85 3.06
C TRP A 17 6.23 20.19 4.04
N GLN A 18 5.88 20.78 5.19
CA GLN A 18 6.83 21.20 6.22
C GLN A 18 7.14 20.05 7.19
N PHE A 19 7.78 19.01 6.72
CA PHE A 19 8.24 17.95 7.60
C PHE A 19 9.77 17.94 7.71
N SER A 20 10.26 17.40 8.79
CA SER A 20 11.67 17.40 9.18
C SER A 20 12.10 16.01 9.64
N SER A 21 13.38 15.85 9.93
CA SER A 21 13.90 14.60 10.51
C SER A 21 13.32 14.27 11.90
N ALA A 22 12.59 15.19 12.52
CA ALA A 22 11.88 14.95 13.78
C ALA A 22 10.47 14.37 13.61
N ASP A 23 9.89 14.46 12.40
CA ASP A 23 8.53 14.02 12.06
C ASP A 23 8.54 12.54 11.64
N ASN A 24 8.91 11.66 12.57
CA ASN A 24 8.99 10.23 12.32
C ASN A 24 7.60 9.59 12.20
N ILE A 25 7.49 8.59 11.32
CA ILE A 25 6.35 7.68 11.30
C ILE A 25 6.43 6.76 12.53
N PRO A 26 5.35 6.63 13.34
CA PRO A 26 4.06 7.31 13.24
C PRO A 26 4.10 8.76 13.74
N THR A 27 3.34 9.63 13.09
CA THR A 27 3.18 11.02 13.50
C THR A 27 1.75 11.50 13.28
N ASN A 28 1.26 12.36 14.16
CA ASN A 28 -0.04 13.03 14.03
C ASN A 28 0.13 14.54 13.76
N SER A 29 1.30 14.96 13.34
CA SER A 29 1.56 16.37 13.01
C SER A 29 0.79 16.79 11.75
N PRO A 30 -0.23 17.66 11.85
CA PRO A 30 -1.06 18.04 10.69
C PRO A 30 -0.30 18.90 9.68
N ASP A 31 0.74 19.58 10.11
CA ASP A 31 1.55 20.47 9.25
C ASP A 31 2.65 19.72 8.49
N ALA A 32 2.81 18.43 8.78
CA ALA A 32 3.82 17.57 8.17
C ALA A 32 3.17 16.43 7.37
N ILE A 33 3.56 15.20 7.67
CA ILE A 33 3.07 13.98 7.00
C ILE A 33 1.96 13.26 7.79
N GLY A 34 1.52 13.84 8.92
CA GLY A 34 0.67 13.18 9.91
C GLY A 34 -0.69 12.71 9.42
N GLU A 35 -1.18 13.25 8.33
CA GLU A 35 -2.45 12.83 7.74
C GLU A 35 -2.31 11.71 6.69
N GLY A 36 -1.08 11.35 6.33
CA GLY A 36 -0.81 10.25 5.41
C GLY A 36 -0.98 8.89 6.07
N ASN A 37 -1.28 7.88 5.28
CA ASN A 37 -1.38 6.49 5.74
C ASN A 37 -0.33 5.59 5.09
N ILE A 38 -0.01 5.83 3.82
CA ILE A 38 1.02 5.11 3.08
C ILE A 38 1.99 6.14 2.50
N PHE A 39 3.27 5.95 2.75
CA PHE A 39 4.35 6.85 2.34
C PHE A 39 5.33 6.12 1.42
N SER A 40 5.51 6.64 0.16
CA SER A 40 6.21 5.89 -0.88
C SER A 40 7.10 6.73 -1.80
N PRO A 41 8.28 7.08 -1.50
CA PRO A 41 8.68 7.78 -0.30
C PRO A 41 7.99 9.14 -0.20
N VAL A 42 7.63 9.55 0.99
CA VAL A 42 7.18 10.93 1.20
C VAL A 42 8.38 11.87 1.20
N HIS A 43 8.34 12.90 0.37
CA HIS A 43 9.27 14.02 0.30
C HIS A 43 8.57 15.16 -0.43
N ASP A 44 9.10 16.39 -0.33
CA ASP A 44 8.47 17.51 -1.02
C ASP A 44 8.74 17.45 -2.52
N ILE A 45 7.67 17.31 -3.30
CA ILE A 45 7.68 17.20 -4.76
C ILE A 45 6.91 18.35 -5.39
N ASN A 46 7.27 18.72 -6.62
CA ASN A 46 6.63 19.78 -7.37
C ASN A 46 6.08 19.26 -8.72
N PRO A 47 4.89 18.66 -8.72
CA PRO A 47 4.30 18.08 -9.95
C PRO A 47 3.80 19.13 -10.96
N ALA A 48 4.10 20.39 -10.79
CA ALA A 48 3.65 21.46 -11.69
C ALA A 48 4.80 22.09 -12.48
N SER A 49 6.02 21.59 -12.36
CA SER A 49 7.21 22.31 -12.82
C SER A 49 7.80 21.82 -14.14
N SER A 50 7.50 20.63 -14.62
CA SER A 50 8.07 20.11 -15.86
C SER A 50 7.10 19.42 -16.80
N ASP A 51 7.53 19.29 -18.06
CA ASP A 51 6.85 18.49 -19.08
C ASP A 51 7.30 17.02 -18.97
N GLY A 52 6.39 16.10 -18.70
CA GLY A 52 6.65 14.66 -18.71
C GLY A 52 6.58 13.96 -17.36
N GLU A 53 6.29 14.68 -16.30
CA GLU A 53 5.95 14.10 -15.01
C GLU A 53 4.49 13.66 -14.97
N GLU A 54 4.24 12.56 -14.26
CA GLU A 54 2.90 12.00 -14.17
C GLU A 54 2.63 11.45 -12.77
N ILE A 55 1.53 11.91 -12.17
CA ILE A 55 0.93 11.22 -11.03
C ILE A 55 -0.36 10.60 -11.52
N ARG A 56 -0.41 9.28 -11.53
CA ARG A 56 -1.54 8.50 -12.03
C ARG A 56 -1.95 7.41 -11.06
N TRP A 57 -3.17 6.94 -11.23
CA TRP A 57 -3.64 5.73 -10.57
C TRP A 57 -4.44 4.88 -11.54
N GLU A 58 -4.45 3.57 -11.29
CA GLU A 58 -5.22 2.60 -12.07
C GLU A 58 -5.71 1.47 -11.17
N ILE A 59 -6.90 0.96 -11.45
CA ILE A 59 -7.42 -0.27 -10.86
C ILE A 59 -7.29 -1.37 -11.92
N ILE A 60 -6.56 -2.42 -11.58
CA ILE A 60 -6.24 -3.55 -12.46
C ILE A 60 -6.91 -4.79 -11.90
N GLY A 61 -7.40 -5.68 -12.80
CA GLY A 61 -8.07 -6.93 -12.42
C GLY A 61 -9.55 -6.76 -12.12
N GLU A 62 -10.15 -7.83 -11.64
CA GLU A 62 -11.58 -7.93 -11.36
C GLU A 62 -11.82 -8.24 -9.89
N TYR A 63 -12.94 -7.75 -9.39
CA TYR A 63 -13.39 -8.06 -8.04
C TYR A 63 -13.52 -9.59 -7.85
N PRO A 64 -13.05 -10.17 -6.72
CA PRO A 64 -12.53 -9.50 -5.53
C PRO A 64 -10.99 -9.35 -5.48
N ASN A 65 -10.29 -9.49 -6.59
CA ASN A 65 -8.83 -9.51 -6.67
C ASN A 65 -8.27 -8.30 -7.42
N ARG A 66 -8.88 -7.13 -7.22
CA ARG A 66 -8.40 -5.89 -7.84
C ARG A 66 -7.12 -5.41 -7.16
N VAL A 67 -6.33 -4.71 -7.95
CA VAL A 67 -5.11 -4.04 -7.51
C VAL A 67 -5.24 -2.56 -7.81
N LEU A 68 -5.07 -1.70 -6.81
CA LEU A 68 -4.94 -0.26 -7.01
C LEU A 68 -3.45 0.10 -7.05
N ALA A 69 -2.99 0.61 -8.19
CA ALA A 69 -1.65 1.16 -8.36
C ALA A 69 -1.72 2.69 -8.39
N VAL A 70 -0.87 3.36 -7.59
CA VAL A 70 -0.69 4.82 -7.58
C VAL A 70 0.76 5.11 -7.92
N SER A 71 1.00 5.70 -9.07
CA SER A 71 2.33 5.95 -9.64
C SER A 71 2.70 7.43 -9.58
N PHE A 72 3.95 7.68 -9.21
CA PHE A 72 4.64 8.97 -9.29
C PHE A 72 5.82 8.79 -10.25
N TYR A 73 5.68 9.26 -11.48
CA TYR A 73 6.67 9.03 -12.53
C TYR A 73 7.41 10.32 -12.87
N ASN A 74 8.73 10.28 -12.76
CA ASN A 74 9.64 11.41 -13.04
C ASN A 74 9.24 12.72 -12.37
N VAL A 75 8.68 12.66 -11.16
CA VAL A 75 8.24 13.87 -10.46
C VAL A 75 9.43 14.62 -9.89
N GLU A 76 9.53 15.90 -10.18
CA GLU A 76 10.60 16.77 -9.69
C GLU A 76 10.55 16.93 -8.17
N MET A 77 11.73 16.94 -7.54
CA MET A 77 11.84 17.32 -6.14
C MET A 77 11.75 18.85 -6.02
N TYR A 78 10.93 19.32 -5.09
CA TYR A 78 10.80 20.75 -4.85
C TYR A 78 12.18 21.40 -4.56
N SER A 79 12.45 22.55 -5.17
CA SER A 79 13.72 23.27 -5.08
C SER A 79 14.96 22.57 -5.67
N CYS A 80 14.77 21.41 -6.32
CA CYS A 80 15.82 20.64 -6.97
C CYS A 80 15.30 20.05 -8.29
N GLY A 81 14.86 20.88 -9.21
CA GLY A 81 14.16 20.50 -10.44
C GLY A 81 14.91 19.55 -11.39
N ASP A 82 16.24 19.43 -11.25
CA ASP A 82 17.02 18.44 -12.01
C ASP A 82 16.93 17.02 -11.41
N LEU A 83 16.35 16.88 -10.21
CA LEU A 83 16.22 15.60 -9.50
C LEU A 83 14.81 15.06 -9.65
N LEU A 84 14.67 13.97 -10.38
CA LEU A 84 13.40 13.33 -10.66
C LEU A 84 13.25 12.07 -9.81
N ALA A 85 12.09 11.90 -9.16
CA ALA A 85 11.74 10.69 -8.42
C ALA A 85 10.71 9.86 -9.17
N THR A 86 10.88 8.53 -9.12
CA THR A 86 9.92 7.58 -9.67
C THR A 86 9.65 6.48 -8.66
N HIS A 87 8.41 6.38 -8.22
CA HIS A 87 7.98 5.37 -7.25
C HIS A 87 6.49 5.05 -7.39
N MET A 88 6.04 3.97 -6.76
CA MET A 88 4.68 3.50 -6.87
C MET A 88 4.21 2.81 -5.59
N ILE A 89 2.95 3.02 -5.25
CA ILE A 89 2.21 2.30 -4.23
C ILE A 89 1.28 1.31 -4.92
N VAL A 90 1.26 0.07 -4.46
CA VAL A 90 0.35 -0.97 -4.95
C VAL A 90 -0.41 -1.57 -3.78
N MET A 91 -1.72 -1.52 -3.84
CA MET A 91 -2.61 -2.06 -2.80
C MET A 91 -3.42 -3.20 -3.38
N TYR A 92 -3.37 -4.36 -2.73
CA TYR A 92 -4.04 -5.58 -3.15
C TYR A 92 -5.36 -5.74 -2.39
N GLU A 93 -6.47 -5.76 -3.13
CA GLU A 93 -7.78 -6.12 -2.58
C GLU A 93 -7.72 -7.54 -2.00
N THR A 94 -8.56 -7.85 -1.03
CA THR A 94 -8.66 -9.15 -0.38
C THR A 94 -7.49 -9.48 0.55
N THR A 95 -6.26 -9.44 0.07
CA THR A 95 -5.07 -9.77 0.89
C THR A 95 -4.63 -8.63 1.79
N ASN A 96 -5.07 -7.38 1.51
CA ASN A 96 -4.65 -6.16 2.18
C ASN A 96 -3.13 -5.96 2.22
N VAL A 97 -2.40 -6.61 1.32
CA VAL A 97 -0.96 -6.39 1.12
C VAL A 97 -0.75 -5.01 0.49
N ILE A 98 0.29 -4.33 0.92
CA ILE A 98 0.73 -3.06 0.34
C ILE A 98 2.17 -3.23 -0.10
N ASP A 99 2.43 -2.99 -1.39
CA ASP A 99 3.79 -2.92 -1.93
C ASP A 99 4.16 -1.48 -2.25
N ILE A 100 5.42 -1.15 -1.98
CA ILE A 100 6.03 0.12 -2.35
C ILE A 100 7.23 -0.19 -3.23
N TYR A 101 7.22 0.33 -4.45
CA TYR A 101 8.31 0.21 -5.41
C TYR A 101 8.96 1.56 -5.62
N ILE A 102 10.28 1.61 -5.52
CA ILE A 102 11.07 2.83 -5.72
C ILE A 102 12.07 2.54 -6.82
N GLN A 103 11.80 3.02 -8.03
CA GLN A 103 12.74 2.90 -9.13
C GLN A 103 13.93 3.85 -8.91
N ASN A 104 13.64 5.08 -8.49
CA ASN A 104 14.64 6.11 -8.25
C ASN A 104 14.12 7.12 -7.23
N LYS A 105 14.89 7.36 -6.18
CA LYS A 105 14.66 8.44 -5.21
C LYS A 105 15.98 9.17 -4.95
N PRO A 106 16.25 10.28 -5.65
CA PRO A 106 17.39 11.15 -5.35
C PRO A 106 17.18 11.94 -4.06
N THR A 107 18.17 12.69 -3.64
CA THR A 107 18.11 13.52 -2.44
C THR A 107 18.33 14.99 -2.76
N CYS A 108 17.37 15.84 -2.43
CA CYS A 108 17.50 17.28 -2.49
C CYS A 108 18.06 17.84 -1.17
N ASN A 109 19.38 17.90 -1.03
CA ASN A 109 20.02 18.37 0.20
C ASN A 109 19.81 19.87 0.49
N THR A 110 19.47 20.65 -0.51
CA THR A 110 19.26 22.09 -0.39
C THR A 110 17.88 22.47 0.13
N TRP A 111 16.97 21.51 0.21
CA TRP A 111 15.63 21.68 0.72
C TRP A 111 15.32 20.70 1.85
N GLN A 112 14.94 21.22 3.00
CA GLN A 112 14.60 20.45 4.22
C GLN A 112 15.62 19.36 4.60
N GLY A 113 16.90 19.53 4.22
CA GLY A 113 17.94 18.55 4.49
C GLY A 113 17.75 17.20 3.77
N GLY A 114 16.97 17.17 2.69
CA GLY A 114 16.70 15.96 1.93
C GLY A 114 15.84 14.93 2.70
N VAL A 115 15.00 15.40 3.62
CA VAL A 115 14.13 14.54 4.43
C VAL A 115 13.19 13.71 3.57
N ALA A 116 13.04 12.43 3.90
CA ALA A 116 12.09 11.53 3.28
C ALA A 116 11.79 10.34 4.19
N ALA A 117 10.63 9.72 4.02
CA ALA A 117 10.27 8.51 4.75
C ALA A 117 9.47 7.53 3.87
N VAL A 118 9.60 6.24 4.17
CA VAL A 118 8.77 5.15 3.62
C VAL A 118 8.12 4.43 4.78
N GLY A 119 6.83 4.11 4.65
CA GLY A 119 6.14 3.37 5.70
C GLY A 119 4.63 3.41 5.57
N ILE A 120 3.98 2.89 6.58
CA ILE A 120 2.52 2.94 6.75
C ILE A 120 2.18 3.36 8.17
N GLN A 121 1.03 4.00 8.36
CA GLN A 121 0.50 4.33 9.68
C GLN A 121 -1.03 4.35 9.71
N ASN A 122 -1.60 4.23 10.92
CA ASN A 122 -3.04 4.38 11.13
C ASN A 122 -3.47 5.86 11.04
N ASN A 123 -4.78 6.10 10.87
CA ASN A 123 -5.33 7.46 10.75
C ASN A 123 -5.05 8.36 11.97
N ALA A 124 -4.87 7.76 13.15
CA ALA A 124 -4.57 8.52 14.36
C ALA A 124 -3.09 8.93 14.47
N GLY A 125 -2.20 8.45 13.58
CA GLY A 125 -0.76 8.70 13.65
C GLY A 125 -0.10 8.18 14.93
N THR A 126 -0.66 7.10 15.51
CA THR A 126 -0.20 6.54 16.79
C THR A 126 0.49 5.18 16.64
N GLN A 127 0.28 4.51 15.52
CA GLN A 127 0.90 3.25 15.16
C GLN A 127 1.39 3.30 13.73
N GLY A 128 2.58 2.80 13.47
CA GLY A 128 3.17 2.77 12.14
C GLY A 128 4.26 1.72 12.03
N PHE A 129 4.56 1.37 10.78
CA PHE A 129 5.62 0.45 10.41
C PHE A 129 6.50 1.11 9.35
N VAL A 130 7.80 1.07 9.58
CA VAL A 130 8.80 1.71 8.74
C VAL A 130 9.90 0.71 8.44
N PRO A 131 10.32 0.57 7.18
CA PRO A 131 11.48 -0.23 6.86
C PRO A 131 12.76 0.31 7.52
N PRO A 132 13.74 -0.55 7.84
CA PRO A 132 14.99 -0.11 8.44
C PRO A 132 15.70 0.96 7.61
N GLY A 133 16.09 2.07 8.23
CA GLY A 133 16.79 3.17 7.57
C GLY A 133 15.91 4.01 6.62
N ARG A 134 14.60 4.00 6.82
CA ARG A 134 13.64 4.70 5.94
C ARG A 134 12.69 5.62 6.68
N ASN A 135 12.92 5.93 7.94
CA ASN A 135 12.16 6.97 8.62
C ASN A 135 12.75 8.37 8.35
N SER A 136 12.02 9.41 8.69
CA SER A 136 12.45 10.80 8.54
C SER A 136 13.78 11.07 9.26
N SER A 137 13.97 10.50 10.45
CA SER A 137 15.24 10.63 11.21
C SER A 137 16.44 9.95 10.56
N ASP A 138 16.21 9.04 9.60
CA ASP A 138 17.29 8.37 8.87
C ASP A 138 17.79 9.20 7.66
N SER A 139 17.12 10.32 7.38
CA SER A 139 17.46 11.21 6.26
C SER A 139 18.78 11.96 6.49
N PRO A 140 19.46 12.35 5.41
CA PRO A 140 19.12 12.14 4.00
C PRO A 140 19.50 10.74 3.49
N TRP A 141 18.73 10.20 2.56
CA TRP A 141 19.04 8.95 1.88
C TRP A 141 18.62 8.98 0.40
N THR A 142 19.38 8.26 -0.42
CA THR A 142 19.14 8.04 -1.84
C THR A 142 18.98 6.54 -2.06
N THR A 143 18.11 6.14 -2.99
CA THR A 143 18.00 4.73 -3.37
C THR A 143 17.57 4.57 -4.83
N GLU A 144 17.89 3.42 -5.40
CA GLU A 144 17.46 2.94 -6.71
C GLU A 144 17.05 1.48 -6.61
N GLU A 145 16.03 1.08 -7.36
CA GLU A 145 15.55 -0.32 -7.48
C GLU A 145 15.25 -0.99 -6.14
N GLU A 146 14.56 -0.28 -5.25
CA GLU A 146 14.18 -0.75 -3.92
C GLU A 146 12.69 -1.10 -3.87
N ALA A 147 12.34 -2.14 -3.12
CA ALA A 147 10.95 -2.52 -2.90
C ALA A 147 10.69 -2.96 -1.46
N TRP A 148 9.51 -2.62 -0.95
CA TRP A 148 9.05 -2.98 0.38
C TRP A 148 7.64 -3.55 0.33
N ARG A 149 7.40 -4.63 1.10
CA ARG A 149 6.08 -5.24 1.24
C ARG A 149 5.63 -5.19 2.69
N PHE A 150 4.42 -4.68 2.88
CA PHE A 150 3.71 -4.71 4.15
C PHE A 150 2.61 -5.77 4.05
N THR A 151 2.73 -6.81 4.87
CA THR A 151 1.77 -7.90 4.91
C THR A 151 1.03 -7.86 6.24
N PRO A 152 -0.30 -7.93 6.26
CA PRO A 152 -1.06 -8.03 7.50
C PRO A 152 -0.58 -9.22 8.33
N VAL A 153 -0.53 -9.05 9.65
CA VAL A 153 -0.23 -10.10 10.62
C VAL A 153 -1.43 -10.27 11.53
N GLY A 154 -1.68 -11.50 11.96
CA GLY A 154 -2.83 -11.87 12.79
C GLY A 154 -3.64 -13.00 12.15
N ASP A 155 -4.86 -13.19 12.63
CA ASP A 155 -5.79 -14.15 12.04
C ASP A 155 -6.09 -13.76 10.60
N SER A 156 -6.19 -14.76 9.74
CA SER A 156 -6.55 -14.53 8.34
C SER A 156 -7.88 -13.79 8.26
N VAL A 157 -7.94 -12.76 7.43
CA VAL A 157 -9.23 -12.13 7.07
C VAL A 157 -9.98 -12.96 6.02
N LEU A 158 -9.41 -14.06 5.61
CA LEU A 158 -9.92 -15.03 4.65
C LEU A 158 -10.17 -16.35 5.35
N ASP A 159 -11.40 -16.83 5.28
CA ASP A 159 -11.78 -18.19 5.67
C ASP A 159 -11.87 -19.05 4.42
N PHE A 160 -11.15 -20.15 4.41
CA PHE A 160 -11.15 -21.15 3.33
C PHE A 160 -11.99 -22.36 3.73
N GLU A 161 -12.84 -22.80 2.83
CA GLU A 161 -13.63 -24.02 2.98
C GLU A 161 -13.61 -24.82 1.67
N TRP A 162 -13.39 -26.11 1.79
CA TRP A 162 -13.65 -27.06 0.71
C TRP A 162 -14.92 -27.82 1.03
N LEU A 163 -15.85 -27.83 0.09
CA LEU A 163 -17.13 -28.53 0.23
C LEU A 163 -17.20 -29.71 -0.72
N ASN A 164 -17.85 -30.75 -0.27
CA ASN A 164 -18.23 -31.89 -1.13
C ASN A 164 -19.50 -31.57 -1.94
N SER A 165 -19.91 -32.47 -2.82
CA SER A 165 -21.11 -32.34 -3.64
C SER A 165 -22.42 -32.25 -2.85
N SER A 166 -22.41 -32.55 -1.55
CA SER A 166 -23.55 -32.40 -0.64
C SER A 166 -23.55 -31.03 0.08
N GLY A 167 -22.52 -30.17 -0.16
CA GLY A 167 -22.34 -28.89 0.51
C GLY A 167 -21.78 -28.99 1.93
N GLU A 168 -21.21 -30.13 2.32
CA GLU A 168 -20.58 -30.31 3.63
C GLU A 168 -19.11 -29.86 3.55
N VAL A 169 -18.66 -29.13 4.57
CA VAL A 169 -17.26 -28.68 4.67
C VAL A 169 -16.37 -29.91 5.00
N ILE A 170 -15.38 -30.16 4.17
CA ILE A 170 -14.43 -31.28 4.27
C ILE A 170 -13.01 -30.85 4.61
N SER A 171 -12.68 -29.56 4.42
CA SER A 171 -11.40 -28.96 4.84
C SER A 171 -11.54 -27.45 4.97
N ASN A 172 -10.73 -26.84 5.87
CA ASN A 172 -10.59 -25.40 6.03
C ASN A 172 -9.17 -24.92 5.65
N GLU A 173 -8.37 -25.76 5.06
CA GLU A 173 -7.02 -25.41 4.64
C GLU A 173 -7.03 -24.79 3.24
N SER A 174 -6.12 -23.88 2.96
CA SER A 174 -5.99 -23.27 1.62
C SER A 174 -5.63 -24.28 0.52
N ASN A 175 -5.01 -25.39 0.91
CA ASN A 175 -4.70 -26.54 0.05
C ASN A 175 -5.36 -27.78 0.62
N PHE A 176 -5.96 -28.57 -0.24
CA PHE A 176 -6.65 -29.80 0.16
C PHE A 176 -6.33 -30.95 -0.81
N ASP A 177 -5.89 -32.08 -0.25
CA ASP A 177 -5.65 -33.31 -0.98
C ASP A 177 -6.83 -34.28 -0.75
N ALA A 178 -7.62 -34.53 -1.77
CA ALA A 178 -8.76 -35.45 -1.71
C ALA A 178 -8.43 -36.80 -2.34
N PRO A 179 -8.64 -37.93 -1.65
CA PRO A 179 -8.60 -39.23 -2.30
C PRO A 179 -9.83 -39.39 -3.20
N ILE A 180 -9.61 -39.50 -4.51
CA ILE A 180 -10.68 -39.60 -5.49
C ILE A 180 -10.79 -41.06 -5.98
N SER A 181 -11.97 -41.67 -5.83
CA SER A 181 -12.27 -43.02 -6.37
C SER A 181 -13.26 -42.96 -7.54
N GLU A 182 -13.97 -41.88 -7.71
CA GLU A 182 -14.94 -41.60 -8.79
C GLU A 182 -15.00 -40.11 -9.08
N THR A 183 -15.56 -39.73 -10.22
CA THR A 183 -15.74 -38.31 -10.57
C THR A 183 -16.70 -37.64 -9.59
N GLN A 184 -16.27 -36.57 -8.96
CA GLN A 184 -17.06 -35.79 -8.02
C GLN A 184 -16.71 -34.28 -8.14
N ILE A 185 -17.60 -33.45 -7.66
CA ILE A 185 -17.41 -32.01 -7.63
C ILE A 185 -16.97 -31.59 -6.22
N PHE A 186 -15.94 -30.78 -6.15
CA PHE A 186 -15.56 -30.04 -4.96
C PHE A 186 -15.77 -28.55 -5.20
N THR A 187 -16.33 -27.87 -4.22
CA THR A 187 -16.44 -26.41 -4.26
C THR A 187 -15.40 -25.80 -3.34
N ALA A 188 -14.53 -24.97 -3.88
CA ALA A 188 -13.65 -24.10 -3.10
C ALA A 188 -14.43 -22.84 -2.73
N ARG A 189 -14.57 -22.57 -1.44
CA ARG A 189 -15.24 -21.36 -0.93
C ARG A 189 -14.24 -20.50 -0.18
N VAL A 190 -14.20 -19.22 -0.50
CA VAL A 190 -13.44 -18.22 0.24
C VAL A 190 -14.40 -17.18 0.77
N THR A 191 -14.40 -16.98 2.07
CA THR A 191 -15.17 -15.92 2.74
C THR A 191 -14.22 -14.88 3.28
N TYR A 192 -14.44 -13.60 2.99
CA TYR A 192 -13.76 -12.53 3.66
C TYR A 192 -14.72 -11.48 4.20
N THR A 193 -14.37 -10.89 5.33
CA THR A 193 -15.19 -9.87 5.97
C THR A 193 -14.68 -8.48 5.57
N THR A 194 -15.55 -7.68 4.97
CA THR A 194 -15.25 -6.29 4.63
C THR A 194 -15.03 -5.43 5.87
N CYS A 195 -14.42 -4.25 5.70
CA CYS A 195 -14.25 -3.28 6.78
C CYS A 195 -15.58 -2.80 7.39
N THR A 196 -16.71 -3.02 6.70
CA THR A 196 -18.06 -2.75 7.19
C THR A 196 -18.69 -3.93 7.93
N GLY A 197 -17.96 -5.04 8.06
CA GLY A 197 -18.41 -6.25 8.76
C GLY A 197 -19.30 -7.18 7.92
N ASN A 198 -19.48 -6.90 6.62
CA ASN A 198 -20.27 -7.76 5.74
C ASN A 198 -19.39 -8.86 5.13
N PRO A 199 -19.76 -10.15 5.19
CA PRO A 199 -19.03 -11.20 4.53
C PRO A 199 -19.23 -11.12 3.01
N ILE A 200 -18.17 -11.40 2.28
CA ILE A 200 -18.19 -11.63 0.84
C ILE A 200 -17.75 -13.07 0.61
N ILE A 201 -18.54 -13.81 -0.12
CA ILE A 201 -18.30 -15.23 -0.41
C ILE A 201 -18.03 -15.37 -1.90
N VAL A 202 -16.93 -16.03 -2.22
CA VAL A 202 -16.54 -16.42 -3.58
C VAL A 202 -16.42 -17.93 -3.63
N GLU A 203 -17.01 -18.55 -4.64
CA GLU A 203 -17.01 -20.01 -4.84
C GLU A 203 -16.52 -20.35 -6.24
N ASP A 204 -15.79 -21.45 -6.34
CA ASP A 204 -15.40 -22.04 -7.62
C ASP A 204 -15.44 -23.57 -7.54
N ASP A 205 -15.94 -24.20 -8.60
CA ASP A 205 -16.15 -25.64 -8.65
C ASP A 205 -15.02 -26.34 -9.44
N ILE A 206 -14.50 -27.42 -8.86
CA ILE A 206 -13.48 -28.28 -9.46
C ILE A 206 -14.07 -29.69 -9.62
N THR A 207 -13.89 -30.28 -10.83
CA THR A 207 -14.37 -31.63 -11.17
C THR A 207 -13.22 -32.56 -11.51
#